data_e89b52386ac2ca164e7333f77f061985
#
_entry.id   e89b52386ac2ca164e7333f77f061985
#
_cell.length_a   1.000
_cell.length_b   1.000
_cell.length_c   1.000
_cell.angle_alpha   90.00
_cell.angle_beta   90.00
_cell.angle_gamma   90.00
#
_symmetry.space_group_name_H-M   'P 1'
#
loop_
_entity.id
_entity.type
_entity.pdbx_description
1 polymer ?
#
loop_
_entity_poly.entity_id
_entity_poly.type
_entity_poly.pdbx_seq_one_letter_code
_entity_poly.pdbx_strand_id
1 'polypeptide(L)'
;ERLTMLVIPQSGEVTMVVPRLEVARVTPQPGVFSITAWGETENPVAIVAKLLGNAKSIAVGDQMWARFLVELLPLVPTATFVRAVDVVGALRMSKDASEIAALVAAGAAADRVATQLHSGLIPLIGRTEAQVSADISARLIAEGHDVVNFAIVAAGENAASPHHHAGSRVIAKNEIVLCDFGGTMNGYCSDITRCV
;
A
#
# COMPACT_ATOMS: atom_id res chain seq x y z
N GLU A 1 -10.12 15.12 5.14
CA GLU A 1 -10.44 13.73 4.83
C GLU A 1 -11.63 13.23 5.63
N ARG A 2 -12.37 12.26 5.07
CA ARG A 2 -13.56 11.66 5.67
C ARG A 2 -13.22 10.29 6.22
N LEU A 3 -13.84 9.91 7.35
CA LEU A 3 -13.64 8.62 7.97
C LEU A 3 -14.28 7.51 7.13
N THR A 4 -13.49 6.53 6.73
CA THR A 4 -13.94 5.18 6.38
C THR A 4 -13.23 4.21 7.30
N MET A 5 -13.99 3.38 8.04
CA MET A 5 -13.43 2.48 9.05
C MET A 5 -14.20 1.17 9.10
N LEU A 6 -13.47 0.06 9.06
CA LEU A 6 -14.03 -1.26 9.31
C LEU A 6 -13.91 -1.57 10.80
N VAL A 7 -15.05 -1.83 11.44
CA VAL A 7 -15.13 -2.24 12.85
C VAL A 7 -15.39 -3.74 12.89
N ILE A 8 -14.43 -4.49 13.44
CA ILE A 8 -14.47 -5.95 13.56
C ILE A 8 -14.58 -6.31 15.05
N PRO A 9 -15.76 -6.63 15.56
CA PRO A 9 -15.91 -7.06 16.95
C PRO A 9 -15.41 -8.50 17.14
N GLN A 10 -15.08 -8.89 18.38
CA GLN A 10 -14.73 -10.26 18.72
C GLN A 10 -15.89 -11.24 18.41
N SER A 11 -17.12 -10.77 18.53
CA SER A 11 -18.33 -11.50 18.18
C SER A 11 -19.39 -10.52 17.68
N GLY A 12 -20.22 -10.95 16.74
CA GLY A 12 -21.26 -10.12 16.15
C GLY A 12 -20.92 -9.67 14.72
N GLU A 13 -21.64 -8.66 14.26
CA GLU A 13 -21.57 -8.21 12.87
C GLU A 13 -20.38 -7.25 12.64
N VAL A 14 -19.62 -7.53 11.59
CA VAL A 14 -18.58 -6.62 11.10
C VAL A 14 -19.26 -5.46 10.38
N THR A 15 -18.89 -4.24 10.70
CA THR A 15 -19.53 -3.04 10.14
C THR A 15 -18.49 -2.09 9.52
N MET A 16 -18.73 -1.67 8.28
CA MET A 16 -17.96 -0.64 7.62
C MET A 16 -18.69 0.70 7.74
N VAL A 17 -18.09 1.65 8.45
CA VAL A 17 -18.56 3.03 8.60
C VAL A 17 -18.00 3.85 7.44
N VAL A 18 -18.87 4.41 6.58
CA VAL A 18 -18.48 5.01 5.30
C VAL A 18 -19.21 6.34 5.10
N PRO A 19 -18.55 7.40 4.55
CA PRO A 19 -19.26 8.59 4.11
C PRO A 19 -20.36 8.24 3.10
N ARG A 20 -21.54 8.80 3.25
CA ARG A 20 -22.68 8.55 2.34
C ARG A 20 -22.32 8.77 0.87
N LEU A 21 -21.50 9.79 0.60
CA LEU A 21 -21.03 10.11 -0.75
C LEU A 21 -20.10 9.06 -1.35
N GLU A 22 -19.50 8.20 -0.52
CA GLU A 22 -18.52 7.20 -0.95
C GLU A 22 -19.06 5.77 -0.92
N VAL A 23 -20.30 5.56 -0.46
CA VAL A 23 -20.91 4.22 -0.39
C VAL A 23 -20.89 3.50 -1.76
N ALA A 24 -21.14 4.23 -2.85
CA ALA A 24 -21.10 3.66 -4.19
C ALA A 24 -19.71 3.12 -4.62
N ARG A 25 -18.64 3.49 -3.92
CA ARG A 25 -17.27 3.01 -4.17
C ARG A 25 -16.95 1.73 -3.40
N VAL A 26 -17.79 1.36 -2.45
CA VAL A 26 -17.62 0.14 -1.66
C VAL A 26 -18.24 -1.04 -2.39
N THR A 27 -17.45 -2.04 -2.70
CA THR A 27 -17.96 -3.31 -3.23
C THR A 27 -18.64 -4.08 -2.10
N PRO A 28 -19.96 -4.31 -2.16
CA PRO A 28 -20.67 -5.06 -1.13
C PRO A 28 -20.13 -6.49 -1.00
N GLN A 29 -19.98 -6.96 0.23
CA GLN A 29 -19.61 -8.34 0.51
C GLN A 29 -20.63 -8.94 1.50
N PRO A 30 -21.77 -9.43 0.99
CA PRO A 30 -22.83 -9.97 1.82
C PRO A 30 -22.34 -11.12 2.71
N GLY A 31 -22.70 -11.08 4.00
CA GLY A 31 -22.25 -12.06 4.99
C GLY A 31 -20.84 -11.83 5.54
N VAL A 32 -20.09 -10.87 5.01
CA VAL A 32 -18.76 -10.47 5.53
C VAL A 32 -18.88 -9.21 6.37
N PHE A 33 -19.51 -8.16 5.84
CA PHE A 33 -19.74 -6.92 6.59
C PHE A 33 -21.02 -6.20 6.13
N SER A 34 -21.59 -5.41 7.05
CA SER A 34 -22.63 -4.43 6.75
C SER A 34 -22.03 -3.03 6.55
N ILE A 35 -22.80 -2.14 5.92
CA ILE A 35 -22.41 -0.76 5.68
C ILE A 35 -23.28 0.16 6.54
N THR A 36 -22.64 0.99 7.37
CA THR A 36 -23.25 2.14 8.05
C THR A 36 -22.77 3.42 7.39
N ALA A 37 -23.67 4.06 6.62
CA ALA A 37 -23.38 5.32 5.96
C ALA A 37 -23.61 6.51 6.90
N TRP A 38 -22.69 7.48 6.92
CA TRP A 38 -22.81 8.71 7.68
C TRP A 38 -22.88 9.94 6.77
N GLY A 39 -23.68 10.95 7.17
CA GLY A 39 -23.86 12.22 6.47
C GLY A 39 -22.98 13.33 7.00
N GLU A 40 -22.93 14.46 6.29
CA GLU A 40 -22.01 15.59 6.59
C GLU A 40 -22.24 16.24 7.98
N THR A 41 -23.41 16.07 8.57
CA THR A 41 -23.75 16.60 9.89
C THR A 41 -23.59 15.58 11.02
N GLU A 42 -23.23 14.34 10.69
CA GLU A 42 -23.05 13.26 11.67
C GLU A 42 -21.59 13.16 12.10
N ASN A 43 -21.37 12.71 13.34
CA ASN A 43 -20.03 12.43 13.84
C ASN A 43 -19.69 10.93 13.61
N PRO A 44 -18.86 10.58 12.62
CA PRO A 44 -18.53 9.21 12.31
C PRO A 44 -17.75 8.52 13.43
N VAL A 45 -16.94 9.25 14.19
CA VAL A 45 -16.18 8.67 15.31
C VAL A 45 -17.12 8.28 16.46
N ALA A 46 -18.20 9.04 16.67
CA ALA A 46 -19.24 8.66 17.64
C ALA A 46 -20.00 7.39 17.18
N ILE A 47 -20.22 7.22 15.88
CA ILE A 47 -20.79 5.97 15.32
C ILE A 47 -19.86 4.78 15.61
N VAL A 48 -18.56 4.93 15.36
CA VAL A 48 -17.55 3.90 15.67
C VAL A 48 -17.54 3.58 17.16
N ALA A 49 -17.52 4.60 18.03
CA ALA A 49 -17.54 4.42 19.49
C ALA A 49 -18.79 3.64 19.94
N LYS A 50 -19.95 3.90 19.34
CA LYS A 50 -21.19 3.16 19.62
C LYS A 50 -21.09 1.68 19.20
N LEU A 51 -20.47 1.40 18.05
CA LEU A 51 -20.24 0.03 17.59
C LEU A 51 -19.24 -0.74 18.48
N LEU A 52 -18.25 -0.05 19.01
CA LEU A 52 -17.28 -0.63 19.96
C LEU A 52 -17.91 -0.93 21.33
N GLY A 53 -18.97 -0.23 21.70
CA GLY A 53 -19.70 -0.43 22.95
C GLY A 53 -18.80 -0.37 24.18
N ASN A 54 -18.80 -1.44 24.99
CA ASN A 54 -18.01 -1.55 26.23
C ASN A 54 -16.71 -2.36 26.02
N ALA A 55 -16.15 -2.36 24.83
CA ALA A 55 -14.91 -3.08 24.54
C ALA A 55 -13.80 -2.65 25.52
N LYS A 56 -13.09 -3.63 26.09
CA LYS A 56 -11.99 -3.38 27.04
C LYS A 56 -10.64 -3.26 26.34
N SER A 57 -10.51 -3.84 25.15
CA SER A 57 -9.33 -3.78 24.32
C SER A 57 -9.74 -3.49 22.88
N ILE A 58 -9.08 -2.52 22.26
CA ILE A 58 -9.33 -2.08 20.89
C ILE A 58 -8.02 -2.13 20.13
N ALA A 59 -7.98 -2.95 19.08
CA ALA A 59 -6.86 -3.00 18.15
C ALA A 59 -7.07 -1.98 17.03
N VAL A 60 -6.10 -1.10 16.81
CA VAL A 60 -6.17 -0.06 15.77
C VAL A 60 -5.13 -0.30 14.69
N GLY A 61 -5.50 -0.03 13.44
CA GLY A 61 -4.59 -0.13 12.30
C GLY A 61 -3.41 0.83 12.44
N ASP A 62 -2.20 0.34 12.17
CA ASP A 62 -0.97 1.11 12.33
C ASP A 62 -0.91 2.39 11.47
N GLN A 63 -1.68 2.42 10.39
CA GLN A 63 -1.75 3.56 9.47
C GLN A 63 -3.04 4.38 9.64
N MET A 64 -3.75 4.17 10.75
CA MET A 64 -4.91 5.02 11.06
C MET A 64 -4.46 6.46 11.30
N TRP A 65 -5.16 7.41 10.71
CA TRP A 65 -4.91 8.82 10.92
C TRP A 65 -5.08 9.19 12.40
N ALA A 66 -4.04 9.75 13.00
CA ALA A 66 -4.02 10.11 14.42
C ALA A 66 -5.23 10.99 14.84
N ARG A 67 -5.75 11.81 13.93
CA ARG A 67 -6.95 12.60 14.15
C ARG A 67 -8.11 11.76 14.67
N PHE A 68 -8.44 10.67 13.98
CA PHE A 68 -9.57 9.82 14.36
C PHE A 68 -9.32 9.05 15.65
N LEU A 69 -8.06 8.69 15.93
CA LEU A 69 -7.69 8.08 17.21
C LEU A 69 -7.88 9.08 18.36
N VAL A 70 -7.40 10.30 18.21
CA VAL A 70 -7.53 11.36 19.24
C VAL A 70 -9.00 11.69 19.52
N GLU A 71 -9.84 11.71 18.48
CA GLU A 71 -11.28 11.93 18.63
C GLU A 71 -12.00 10.72 19.27
N LEU A 72 -11.48 9.49 19.07
CA LEU A 72 -12.07 8.25 19.60
C LEU A 72 -11.75 8.04 21.09
N LEU A 73 -10.53 8.33 21.52
CA LEU A 73 -10.04 8.08 22.88
C LEU A 73 -11.02 8.56 23.98
N PRO A 74 -11.52 9.80 23.97
CA PRO A 74 -12.45 10.29 25.00
C PRO A 74 -13.82 9.61 24.96
N LEU A 75 -14.21 9.01 23.84
CA LEU A 75 -15.49 8.32 23.68
C LEU A 75 -15.48 6.89 24.22
N VAL A 76 -14.30 6.29 24.42
CA VAL A 76 -14.10 4.95 24.95
C VAL A 76 -13.07 4.94 26.09
N PRO A 77 -13.27 5.72 27.16
CA PRO A 77 -12.24 6.03 28.15
C PRO A 77 -11.77 4.84 28.99
N THR A 78 -12.50 3.71 28.98
CA THR A 78 -12.15 2.49 29.74
C THR A 78 -11.45 1.44 28.90
N ALA A 79 -11.25 1.70 27.60
CA ALA A 79 -10.59 0.76 26.70
C ALA A 79 -9.07 0.95 26.70
N THR A 80 -8.34 -0.15 26.61
CA THR A 80 -6.92 -0.13 26.26
C THR A 80 -6.76 -0.27 24.74
N PHE A 81 -5.75 0.41 24.19
CA PHE A 81 -5.47 0.37 22.77
C PHE A 81 -4.22 -0.46 22.48
N VAL A 82 -4.31 -1.32 21.47
CA VAL A 82 -3.20 -2.15 20.98
C VAL A 82 -3.09 -2.01 19.47
N ARG A 83 -1.98 -2.45 18.89
CA ARG A 83 -1.79 -2.41 17.44
C ARG A 83 -2.56 -3.54 16.76
N ALA A 84 -3.21 -3.26 15.64
CA ALA A 84 -3.93 -4.29 14.88
C ALA A 84 -2.99 -5.35 14.27
N VAL A 85 -1.72 -5.00 13.99
CA VAL A 85 -0.73 -5.95 13.49
C VAL A 85 -0.50 -7.11 14.46
N ASP A 86 -0.64 -6.88 15.77
CA ASP A 86 -0.49 -7.93 16.78
C ASP A 86 -1.64 -8.96 16.73
N VAL A 87 -2.78 -8.57 16.15
CA VAL A 87 -3.96 -9.43 15.98
C VAL A 87 -3.96 -10.11 14.61
N VAL A 88 -3.72 -9.34 13.53
CA VAL A 88 -3.89 -9.84 12.15
C VAL A 88 -2.56 -10.25 11.50
N GLY A 89 -1.42 -9.93 12.11
CA GLY A 89 -0.10 -10.13 11.52
C GLY A 89 0.19 -11.60 11.22
N ALA A 90 -0.16 -12.51 12.11
CA ALA A 90 0.05 -13.95 11.92
C ALA A 90 -0.74 -14.49 10.71
N LEU A 91 -1.97 -14.02 10.51
CA LEU A 91 -2.78 -14.39 9.35
C LEU A 91 -2.18 -13.87 8.05
N ARG A 92 -1.74 -12.60 8.04
CA ARG A 92 -1.15 -11.97 6.86
C ARG A 92 0.26 -12.48 6.53
N MET A 93 0.99 -12.98 7.53
CA MET A 93 2.35 -13.49 7.35
C MET A 93 2.34 -14.81 6.56
N SER A 94 1.37 -15.69 6.78
CA SER A 94 1.20 -16.94 6.05
C SER A 94 0.23 -16.73 4.91
N LYS A 95 0.72 -16.82 3.67
CA LYS A 95 -0.06 -16.66 2.44
C LYS A 95 -0.71 -17.97 2.06
N ASP A 96 -1.96 -17.92 1.61
CA ASP A 96 -2.63 -19.05 0.97
C ASP A 96 -2.18 -19.24 -0.50
N ALA A 97 -2.72 -20.26 -1.15
CA ALA A 97 -2.33 -20.60 -2.52
C ALA A 97 -2.68 -19.49 -3.53
N SER A 98 -3.79 -18.79 -3.33
CA SER A 98 -4.23 -17.71 -4.22
C SER A 98 -3.36 -16.46 -4.03
N GLU A 99 -2.98 -16.14 -2.81
CA GLU A 99 -2.07 -15.06 -2.46
C GLU A 99 -0.64 -15.33 -3.01
N ILE A 100 -0.17 -16.58 -2.91
CA ILE A 100 1.12 -17.00 -3.50
C ILE A 100 1.08 -16.82 -5.02
N ALA A 101 0.00 -17.25 -5.68
CA ALA A 101 -0.14 -17.08 -7.12
C ALA A 101 -0.12 -15.61 -7.55
N ALA A 102 -0.76 -14.72 -6.77
CA ALA A 102 -0.74 -13.27 -7.03
C ALA A 102 0.67 -12.67 -6.83
N LEU A 103 1.39 -13.06 -5.78
CA LEU A 103 2.79 -12.65 -5.57
C LEU A 103 3.70 -13.13 -6.70
N VAL A 104 3.56 -14.37 -7.15
CA VAL A 104 4.32 -14.92 -8.30
C VAL A 104 4.02 -14.13 -9.57
N ALA A 105 2.77 -13.78 -9.82
CA ALA A 105 2.40 -12.98 -11.00
C ALA A 105 3.01 -11.57 -10.96
N ALA A 106 2.94 -10.90 -9.81
CA ALA A 106 3.54 -9.58 -9.62
C ALA A 106 5.08 -9.62 -9.77
N GLY A 107 5.74 -10.62 -9.16
CA GLY A 107 7.18 -10.83 -9.30
C GLY A 107 7.61 -11.11 -10.74
N ALA A 108 6.90 -11.99 -11.45
CA ALA A 108 7.20 -12.30 -12.85
C ALA A 108 7.04 -11.08 -13.78
N ALA A 109 6.10 -10.20 -13.51
CA ALA A 109 5.95 -8.94 -14.24
C ALA A 109 7.15 -8.01 -14.03
N ALA A 110 7.62 -7.87 -12.79
CA ALA A 110 8.83 -7.10 -12.48
C ALA A 110 10.09 -7.73 -13.11
N ASP A 111 10.22 -9.07 -13.10
CA ASP A 111 11.32 -9.80 -13.75
C ASP A 111 11.38 -9.54 -15.26
N ARG A 112 10.24 -9.41 -15.95
CA ARG A 112 10.23 -9.06 -17.37
C ARG A 112 10.79 -7.65 -17.62
N VAL A 113 10.49 -6.70 -16.74
CA VAL A 113 11.09 -5.35 -16.83
C VAL A 113 12.59 -5.40 -16.53
N ALA A 114 13.03 -6.18 -15.53
CA ALA A 114 14.44 -6.38 -15.24
C ALA A 114 15.19 -7.03 -16.42
N THR A 115 14.54 -7.95 -17.12
CA THR A 115 15.10 -8.56 -18.34
C THR A 115 15.25 -7.53 -19.46
N GLN A 116 14.29 -6.61 -19.64
CA GLN A 116 14.38 -5.52 -20.59
C GLN A 116 15.52 -4.54 -20.23
N LEU A 117 15.74 -4.30 -18.95
CA LEU A 117 16.87 -3.49 -18.48
C LEU A 117 18.21 -4.15 -18.84
N HIS A 118 18.41 -5.43 -18.50
CA HIS A 118 19.65 -6.16 -18.76
C HIS A 118 19.93 -6.38 -20.24
N SER A 119 18.90 -6.53 -21.08
CA SER A 119 19.06 -6.67 -22.53
C SER A 119 19.33 -5.36 -23.26
N GLY A 120 19.34 -4.22 -22.54
CA GLY A 120 19.55 -2.90 -23.13
C GLY A 120 18.32 -2.31 -23.85
N LEU A 121 17.16 -2.93 -23.75
CA LEU A 121 15.89 -2.38 -24.25
C LEU A 121 15.46 -1.12 -23.48
N ILE A 122 16.01 -0.91 -22.28
CA ILE A 122 15.94 0.32 -21.53
C ILE A 122 17.34 0.98 -21.62
N PRO A 123 17.57 1.92 -22.54
CA PRO A 123 18.87 2.56 -22.65
C PRO A 123 19.12 3.47 -21.46
N LEU A 124 20.35 3.44 -20.93
CA LEU A 124 20.75 4.18 -19.73
C LEU A 124 21.63 5.38 -20.07
N ILE A 125 22.74 5.12 -20.78
CA ILE A 125 23.79 6.12 -21.03
C ILE A 125 23.24 7.34 -21.78
N GLY A 126 23.55 8.52 -21.27
CA GLY A 126 23.13 9.81 -21.86
C GLY A 126 21.70 10.23 -21.46
N ARG A 127 20.99 9.42 -20.74
CA ARG A 127 19.68 9.77 -20.19
C ARG A 127 19.81 10.20 -18.73
N THR A 128 18.88 10.99 -18.24
CA THR A 128 18.82 11.31 -16.82
C THR A 128 18.23 10.14 -16.02
N GLU A 129 18.59 10.04 -14.73
CA GLU A 129 17.99 9.08 -13.81
C GLU A 129 16.45 9.16 -13.84
N ALA A 130 15.89 10.37 -13.85
CA ALA A 130 14.45 10.59 -13.92
C ALA A 130 13.81 10.06 -15.23
N GLN A 131 14.50 10.18 -16.37
CA GLN A 131 14.02 9.64 -17.64
C GLN A 131 14.00 8.12 -17.66
N VAL A 132 14.99 7.47 -17.04
CA VAL A 132 15.05 6.02 -16.92
C VAL A 132 14.01 5.53 -15.93
N SER A 133 13.86 6.20 -14.80
CA SER A 133 12.81 5.91 -13.79
C SER A 133 11.40 5.94 -14.39
N ALA A 134 11.12 6.96 -15.22
CA ALA A 134 9.83 7.09 -15.91
C ALA A 134 9.60 5.95 -16.92
N ASP A 135 10.65 5.53 -17.64
CA ASP A 135 10.58 4.41 -18.60
C ASP A 135 10.31 3.09 -17.88
N ILE A 136 11.03 2.80 -16.78
CA ILE A 136 10.80 1.64 -15.93
C ILE A 136 9.35 1.63 -15.41
N SER A 137 8.88 2.77 -14.91
CA SER A 137 7.51 2.92 -14.40
C SER A 137 6.47 2.63 -15.48
N ALA A 138 6.65 3.16 -16.69
CA ALA A 138 5.74 2.90 -17.81
C ALA A 138 5.70 1.40 -18.18
N ARG A 139 6.85 0.72 -18.12
CA ARG A 139 6.94 -0.71 -18.40
C ARG A 139 6.31 -1.57 -17.32
N LEU A 140 6.43 -1.21 -16.04
CA LEU A 140 5.72 -1.89 -14.96
C LEU A 140 4.21 -1.87 -15.17
N ILE A 141 3.65 -0.72 -15.56
CA ILE A 141 2.23 -0.61 -15.91
C ILE A 141 1.89 -1.47 -17.13
N ALA A 142 2.72 -1.43 -18.18
CA ALA A 142 2.52 -2.23 -19.39
C ALA A 142 2.58 -3.74 -19.12
N GLU A 143 3.36 -4.18 -18.13
CA GLU A 143 3.46 -5.57 -17.70
C GLU A 143 2.34 -6.00 -16.74
N GLY A 144 1.42 -5.09 -16.40
CA GLY A 144 0.18 -5.39 -15.69
C GLY A 144 0.10 -4.92 -14.25
N HIS A 145 1.06 -4.12 -13.76
CA HIS A 145 0.92 -3.49 -12.45
C HIS A 145 -0.19 -2.42 -12.46
N ASP A 146 -1.01 -2.41 -11.44
CA ASP A 146 -2.06 -1.40 -11.23
C ASP A 146 -1.47 -0.06 -10.82
N VAL A 147 -0.39 -0.12 -10.02
CA VAL A 147 0.30 1.04 -9.45
C VAL A 147 1.80 0.76 -9.40
N VAL A 148 2.61 1.75 -9.75
CA VAL A 148 4.05 1.77 -9.48
C VAL A 148 4.26 2.34 -8.08
N ASN A 149 4.82 1.56 -7.18
CA ASN A 149 5.06 2.00 -5.81
C ASN A 149 6.35 2.82 -5.73
N PHE A 150 7.38 2.43 -6.49
CA PHE A 150 8.65 3.13 -6.60
C PHE A 150 9.41 2.68 -7.85
N ALA A 151 10.27 3.56 -8.35
CA ALA A 151 11.24 3.27 -9.41
C ALA A 151 12.49 4.15 -9.17
N ILE A 152 13.36 3.66 -8.32
CA ILE A 152 14.64 4.29 -7.99
C ILE A 152 15.63 4.00 -9.12
N VAL A 153 16.28 5.04 -9.62
CA VAL A 153 17.42 4.93 -10.52
C VAL A 153 18.53 5.80 -9.96
N ALA A 154 19.62 5.20 -9.58
CA ALA A 154 20.72 5.84 -8.89
C ALA A 154 22.05 5.51 -9.58
N ALA A 155 22.69 6.49 -10.21
CA ALA A 155 23.91 6.30 -10.98
C ALA A 155 25.15 6.80 -10.22
N GLY A 156 26.26 6.09 -10.36
CA GLY A 156 27.54 6.44 -9.72
C GLY A 156 27.42 6.63 -8.23
N GLU A 157 27.82 7.78 -7.70
CA GLU A 157 27.77 8.10 -6.27
C GLU A 157 26.37 8.04 -5.66
N ASN A 158 25.31 8.30 -6.45
CA ASN A 158 23.93 8.23 -5.99
C ASN A 158 23.51 6.79 -5.60
N ALA A 159 24.15 5.77 -6.17
CA ALA A 159 23.88 4.37 -5.84
C ALA A 159 24.21 4.01 -4.38
N ALA A 160 24.99 4.82 -3.69
CA ALA A 160 25.28 4.65 -2.28
C ALA A 160 24.18 5.17 -1.34
N SER A 161 23.17 5.88 -1.88
CA SER A 161 22.07 6.46 -1.11
C SER A 161 20.82 5.56 -1.16
N PRO A 162 20.44 4.89 -0.07
CA PRO A 162 19.17 4.20 0.00
C PRO A 162 18.01 5.16 -0.26
N HIS A 163 16.99 4.70 -0.97
CA HIS A 163 15.80 5.48 -1.29
C HIS A 163 16.09 6.79 -2.06
N HIS A 164 17.15 6.78 -2.92
CA HIS A 164 17.49 7.91 -3.78
C HIS A 164 16.29 8.30 -4.64
N HIS A 165 16.09 9.61 -4.81
CA HIS A 165 15.08 10.11 -5.74
C HIS A 165 15.75 10.41 -7.09
N ALA A 166 15.36 9.69 -8.13
CA ALA A 166 15.87 9.85 -9.48
C ALA A 166 15.72 11.31 -9.96
N GLY A 167 16.85 11.93 -10.30
CA GLY A 167 16.93 13.35 -10.61
C GLY A 167 17.40 13.65 -12.03
N SER A 168 17.95 14.86 -12.21
CA SER A 168 18.48 15.35 -13.48
C SER A 168 19.91 14.89 -13.79
N ARG A 169 20.55 14.11 -12.90
CA ARG A 169 21.86 13.54 -13.15
C ARG A 169 21.84 12.68 -14.40
N VAL A 170 22.75 12.96 -15.33
CA VAL A 170 22.90 12.21 -16.58
C VAL A 170 23.80 11.01 -16.32
N ILE A 171 23.33 9.83 -16.70
CA ILE A 171 24.05 8.56 -16.57
C ILE A 171 25.22 8.54 -17.57
N ALA A 172 26.42 8.37 -17.05
CA ALA A 172 27.64 8.34 -17.85
C ALA A 172 28.05 6.89 -18.19
N LYS A 173 28.98 6.76 -19.10
CA LYS A 173 29.58 5.47 -19.48
C LYS A 173 30.50 4.98 -18.35
N ASN A 174 30.52 3.68 -18.09
CA ASN A 174 31.41 3.01 -17.12
C ASN A 174 31.12 3.38 -15.64
N GLU A 175 29.90 3.69 -15.31
CA GLU A 175 29.47 3.81 -13.91
C GLU A 175 28.41 2.75 -13.58
N ILE A 176 28.31 2.40 -12.32
CA ILE A 176 27.24 1.52 -11.83
C ILE A 176 25.92 2.30 -11.82
N VAL A 177 24.86 1.67 -12.31
CA VAL A 177 23.49 2.18 -12.19
C VAL A 177 22.66 1.17 -11.41
N LEU A 178 22.23 1.56 -10.21
CA LEU A 178 21.28 0.80 -9.42
C LEU A 178 19.88 1.15 -9.86
N CYS A 179 19.11 0.16 -10.26
CA CYS A 179 17.69 0.27 -10.56
C CYS A 179 16.92 -0.60 -9.58
N ASP A 180 16.11 0.03 -8.74
CA ASP A 180 15.29 -0.61 -7.72
C ASP A 180 13.84 -0.19 -7.92
N PHE A 181 12.98 -1.17 -8.24
CA PHE A 181 11.63 -0.85 -8.67
C PHE A 181 10.63 -1.95 -8.32
N GLY A 182 9.40 -1.51 -8.15
CA GLY A 182 8.30 -2.40 -7.84
C GLY A 182 6.95 -1.69 -7.89
N GLY A 183 5.93 -2.50 -7.86
CA GLY A 183 4.55 -2.02 -7.96
C GLY A 183 3.56 -3.00 -7.35
N THR A 184 2.30 -2.61 -7.38
CA THR A 184 1.18 -3.43 -6.91
C THR A 184 0.42 -4.00 -8.12
N MET A 185 0.15 -5.29 -8.09
CA MET A 185 -0.67 -6.01 -9.06
C MET A 185 -1.71 -6.85 -8.30
N ASN A 186 -2.99 -6.63 -8.55
CA ASN A 186 -4.07 -7.36 -7.86
C ASN A 186 -3.94 -7.35 -6.33
N GLY A 187 -3.48 -6.23 -5.75
CA GLY A 187 -3.31 -6.07 -4.30
C GLY A 187 -2.02 -6.64 -3.72
N TYR A 188 -1.14 -7.26 -4.53
CA TYR A 188 0.16 -7.83 -4.09
C TYR A 188 1.33 -7.07 -4.70
N CYS A 189 2.39 -6.90 -3.91
CA CYS A 189 3.53 -6.09 -4.30
C CYS A 189 4.65 -6.94 -4.91
N SER A 190 5.33 -6.35 -5.89
CA SER A 190 6.65 -6.78 -6.36
C SER A 190 7.72 -5.80 -5.89
N ASP A 191 8.96 -6.29 -5.78
CA ASP A 191 10.12 -5.51 -5.37
C ASP A 191 11.38 -6.19 -5.95
N ILE A 192 12.16 -5.45 -6.73
CA ILE A 192 13.35 -6.00 -7.39
C ILE A 192 14.42 -4.94 -7.60
N THR A 193 15.65 -5.25 -7.18
CA THR A 193 16.82 -4.41 -7.40
C THR A 193 17.79 -5.07 -8.39
N ARG A 194 18.32 -4.29 -9.33
CA ARG A 194 19.39 -4.71 -10.26
C ARG A 194 20.44 -3.60 -10.39
N CYS A 195 21.69 -4.04 -10.47
CA CYS A 195 22.80 -3.17 -10.86
C CYS A 195 23.24 -3.53 -12.29
N VAL A 196 23.48 -2.52 -13.09
CA VAL A 196 23.93 -2.60 -14.49
C VAL A 196 25.05 -1.61 -14.76
#